data_c0c727c5069ed5b104205efb23030138
#
_entry.id   c0c727c5069ed5b104205efb23030138
#
_cell.length_a   1.000
_cell.length_b   1.000
_cell.length_c   1.000
_cell.angle_alpha   90.00
_cell.angle_beta   90.00
_cell.angle_gamma   90.00
#
_symmetry.space_group_name_H-M   'P 1'
#
loop_
_entity.id
_entity.type
_entity.pdbx_description
1 polymer ?
#
loop_
_entity_poly.entity_id
_entity_poly.type
_entity_poly.pdbx_seq_one_letter_code
_entity_poly.pdbx_strand_id
1 'polypeptide(L)'
;MRFIGIQTVSIFFILFFSSLLFNSNASAQHDDTNFVIGELTHPRVSSFYKPLIARAYQDIGIEVTFEKVGGERGLRLLNEGMTDADITRYDVVSQPDNNIVIVPPALSHGTSFLLCIRGAECSKSIIQQPDKAIAVTTRFFFNMHAKPGELNANIFEFDDFHHVINLLLNGRFDYAILPSDSSEEAIFDQSGIEYIPLVEHELVHVIHKKHSHLIDQLSAAIAKQLQLLKAAESE
;
A
#
# COMPACT_ATOMS: atom_id res chain seq x y z
N MET A 1 64.00 61.35 -34.67
CA MET A 1 64.48 60.09 -35.28
C MET A 1 64.38 58.99 -34.23
N ARG A 2 63.73 57.89 -34.57
CA ARG A 2 63.62 56.55 -33.98
C ARG A 2 62.47 56.23 -33.02
N PHE A 3 61.56 55.54 -33.62
CA PHE A 3 60.59 54.61 -33.11
C PHE A 3 61.23 53.41 -32.41
N ILE A 4 60.82 53.08 -31.21
CA ILE A 4 60.86 51.75 -30.55
C ILE A 4 59.93 51.93 -29.34
N GLY A 5 58.94 51.14 -29.04
CA GLY A 5 58.44 49.89 -29.50
C GLY A 5 57.19 49.62 -28.71
N ILE A 6 56.12 49.40 -29.42
CA ILE A 6 54.82 48.90 -28.89
C ILE A 6 54.83 47.41 -29.19
N GLN A 7 55.21 46.56 -28.26
CA GLN A 7 55.04 45.09 -28.47
C GLN A 7 55.04 44.23 -27.20
N THR A 8 54.78 44.74 -26.00
CA THR A 8 54.85 43.92 -24.80
C THR A 8 53.56 43.89 -23.93
N VAL A 9 52.44 44.45 -24.41
CA VAL A 9 51.16 44.49 -23.64
C VAL A 9 50.16 43.42 -24.07
N SER A 10 50.42 42.75 -25.21
CA SER A 10 49.38 41.84 -25.77
C SER A 10 49.43 40.38 -25.33
N ILE A 11 50.46 39.95 -24.59
CA ILE A 11 50.63 38.54 -24.21
C ILE A 11 50.09 38.27 -22.78
N PHE A 12 49.94 39.28 -21.93
CA PHE A 12 49.41 39.07 -20.59
C PHE A 12 47.89 38.99 -20.46
N PHE A 13 47.16 39.37 -21.52
CA PHE A 13 45.70 39.36 -21.50
C PHE A 13 45.09 38.02 -21.95
N ILE A 14 45.82 37.12 -22.58
CA ILE A 14 45.37 35.84 -23.10
C ILE A 14 45.45 34.73 -22.05
N LEU A 15 46.27 34.84 -21.05
CA LEU A 15 46.39 33.82 -19.97
C LEU A 15 45.40 33.99 -18.80
N PHE A 16 44.66 35.10 -18.74
CA PHE A 16 43.68 35.34 -17.68
C PHE A 16 42.25 34.92 -18.08
N PHE A 17 42.00 34.57 -19.36
CA PHE A 17 40.69 34.19 -19.86
C PHE A 17 40.45 32.69 -19.92
N SER A 18 41.48 31.86 -19.63
CA SER A 18 41.36 30.39 -19.69
C SER A 18 41.00 29.71 -18.35
N SER A 19 40.91 30.47 -17.25
CA SER A 19 40.59 29.90 -15.93
C SER A 19 39.14 30.05 -15.50
N LEU A 20 38.24 30.52 -16.37
CA LEU A 20 36.84 30.80 -16.04
C LEU A 20 35.84 29.79 -16.62
N LEU A 21 36.30 28.67 -17.19
CA LEU A 21 35.40 27.70 -17.86
C LEU A 21 35.29 26.32 -17.16
N PHE A 22 35.79 26.19 -15.94
CA PHE A 22 35.64 24.95 -15.15
C PHE A 22 34.87 25.16 -13.85
N ASN A 23 33.80 25.97 -13.87
CA ASN A 23 32.73 25.79 -12.91
C ASN A 23 31.66 24.90 -13.57
N SER A 24 31.95 23.61 -13.69
CA SER A 24 30.92 22.60 -13.81
C SER A 24 30.17 22.60 -12.46
N ASN A 25 29.13 23.43 -12.37
CA ASN A 25 28.08 23.20 -11.44
C ASN A 25 27.53 21.81 -11.79
N ALA A 26 28.06 20.77 -11.12
CA ALA A 26 27.29 19.57 -10.89
C ALA A 26 26.11 20.03 -10.02
N SER A 27 25.07 20.54 -10.66
CA SER A 27 23.72 20.48 -10.12
C SER A 27 23.52 19.01 -9.80
N ALA A 28 23.67 18.63 -8.54
CA ALA A 28 23.00 17.48 -8.03
C ALA A 28 21.54 17.70 -8.40
N GLN A 29 21.10 17.05 -9.47
CA GLN A 29 19.71 16.92 -9.82
C GLN A 29 19.14 16.16 -8.62
N HIS A 30 18.67 16.92 -7.62
CA HIS A 30 17.81 16.40 -6.58
C HIS A 30 16.56 16.00 -7.34
N ASP A 31 16.55 14.75 -7.73
CA ASP A 31 15.37 14.12 -8.30
C ASP A 31 14.40 14.07 -7.12
N ASP A 32 13.56 15.10 -7.04
CA ASP A 32 12.52 15.28 -6.03
C ASP A 32 11.39 14.30 -6.35
N THR A 33 11.76 13.03 -6.51
CA THR A 33 10.82 11.93 -6.65
C THR A 33 10.32 11.58 -5.27
N ASN A 34 9.32 12.33 -4.84
CA ASN A 34 8.53 12.06 -3.67
C ASN A 34 7.92 10.65 -3.81
N PHE A 35 8.44 9.67 -3.04
CA PHE A 35 7.96 8.30 -3.10
C PHE A 35 6.59 8.22 -2.42
N VAL A 36 5.54 7.98 -3.21
CA VAL A 36 4.15 8.05 -2.76
C VAL A 36 3.62 6.65 -2.47
N ILE A 37 3.16 6.43 -1.25
CA ILE A 37 2.58 5.15 -0.80
C ILE A 37 1.08 5.32 -0.57
N GLY A 38 0.26 4.50 -1.23
CA GLY A 38 -1.18 4.43 -1.02
C GLY A 38 -1.52 3.87 0.37
N GLU A 39 -2.47 4.52 1.04
CA GLU A 39 -2.98 4.13 2.36
C GLU A 39 -4.47 3.82 2.26
N LEU A 40 -4.87 2.58 2.55
CA LEU A 40 -6.28 2.19 2.65
C LEU A 40 -6.90 2.76 3.93
N THR A 41 -8.18 3.14 3.86
CA THR A 41 -8.95 3.58 5.03
C THR A 41 -9.36 2.36 5.87
N HIS A 42 -8.44 1.92 6.71
CA HIS A 42 -8.63 0.82 7.64
C HIS A 42 -7.90 1.12 8.95
N PRO A 43 -8.51 0.89 10.13
CA PRO A 43 -7.89 1.22 11.42
C PRO A 43 -6.50 0.61 11.60
N ARG A 44 -6.36 -0.68 11.31
CA ARG A 44 -5.10 -1.41 11.45
C ARG A 44 -4.03 -0.94 10.46
N VAL A 45 -4.44 -0.51 9.25
CA VAL A 45 -3.50 0.07 8.28
C VAL A 45 -2.87 1.33 8.85
N SER A 46 -3.68 2.25 9.35
CA SER A 46 -3.19 3.53 9.87
C SER A 46 -2.42 3.40 11.19
N SER A 47 -2.86 2.50 12.10
CA SER A 47 -2.28 2.40 13.44
C SER A 47 -1.07 1.47 13.53
N PHE A 48 -0.98 0.44 12.70
CA PHE A 48 0.05 -0.59 12.78
C PHE A 48 0.93 -0.67 11.53
N TYR A 49 0.34 -0.94 10.35
CA TYR A 49 1.13 -1.18 9.14
C TYR A 49 1.82 0.07 8.60
N LYS A 50 1.18 1.24 8.66
CA LYS A 50 1.78 2.50 8.22
C LYS A 50 3.07 2.86 8.97
N PRO A 51 3.12 2.86 10.33
CA PRO A 51 4.37 3.08 11.04
C PRO A 51 5.45 2.05 10.74
N LEU A 52 5.09 0.78 10.56
CA LEU A 52 6.01 -0.30 10.20
C LEU A 52 6.67 -0.02 8.84
N ILE A 53 5.87 0.26 7.82
CA ILE A 53 6.34 0.53 6.46
C ILE A 53 7.16 1.82 6.42
N ALA A 54 6.71 2.89 7.11
CA ALA A 54 7.47 4.14 7.19
C ALA A 54 8.90 3.92 7.74
N ARG A 55 9.03 3.11 8.80
CA ARG A 55 10.36 2.76 9.36
C ARG A 55 11.19 1.90 8.41
N ALA A 56 10.56 0.96 7.69
CA ALA A 56 11.28 0.14 6.72
C ALA A 56 11.87 0.98 5.59
N TYR A 57 11.14 1.95 5.07
CA TYR A 57 11.66 2.89 4.07
C TYR A 57 12.73 3.82 4.63
N GLN A 58 12.56 4.31 5.86
CA GLN A 58 13.58 5.09 6.56
C GLN A 58 14.88 4.30 6.75
N ASP A 59 14.81 3.01 7.08
CA ASP A 59 15.97 2.13 7.23
C ASP A 59 16.81 2.02 5.94
N ILE A 60 16.20 2.19 4.78
CA ILE A 60 16.89 2.18 3.48
C ILE A 60 17.12 3.58 2.89
N GLY A 61 16.84 4.64 3.67
CA GLY A 61 17.12 6.04 3.30
C GLY A 61 16.15 6.65 2.29
N ILE A 62 14.95 6.10 2.15
CA ILE A 62 13.91 6.63 1.25
C ILE A 62 12.88 7.41 2.07
N GLU A 63 12.71 8.70 1.76
CA GLU A 63 11.60 9.50 2.28
C GLU A 63 10.30 9.17 1.56
N VAL A 64 9.23 8.98 2.32
CA VAL A 64 7.93 8.58 1.78
C VAL A 64 6.82 9.52 2.21
N THR A 65 5.84 9.69 1.35
CA THR A 65 4.56 10.33 1.67
C THR A 65 3.43 9.33 1.53
N PHE A 66 2.35 9.54 2.30
CA PHE A 66 1.20 8.64 2.28
C PHE A 66 -0.03 9.37 1.73
N GLU A 67 -0.68 8.75 0.75
CA GLU A 67 -1.91 9.24 0.15
C GLU A 67 -3.06 8.29 0.44
N LYS A 68 -4.16 8.81 1.02
CA LYS A 68 -5.37 8.01 1.25
C LYS A 68 -6.05 7.70 -0.08
N VAL A 69 -6.22 6.42 -0.37
CA VAL A 69 -6.82 5.93 -1.61
C VAL A 69 -7.82 4.81 -1.30
N GLY A 70 -8.95 4.81 -2.01
CA GLY A 70 -9.92 3.72 -1.95
C GLY A 70 -9.38 2.41 -2.56
N GLY A 71 -9.98 1.27 -2.21
CA GLY A 71 -9.49 -0.05 -2.55
C GLY A 71 -9.15 -0.27 -4.03
N GLU A 72 -10.14 -0.25 -4.92
CA GLU A 72 -9.93 -0.45 -6.37
C GLU A 72 -9.20 0.72 -7.03
N ARG A 73 -9.51 1.95 -6.61
CA ARG A 73 -8.82 3.14 -7.12
C ARG A 73 -7.33 3.09 -6.80
N GLY A 74 -6.97 2.71 -5.57
CA GLY A 74 -5.58 2.58 -5.15
C GLY A 74 -4.83 1.56 -5.99
N LEU A 75 -5.41 0.36 -6.20
CA LEU A 75 -4.81 -0.65 -7.08
C LEU A 75 -4.58 -0.15 -8.50
N ARG A 76 -5.53 0.59 -9.06
CA ARG A 76 -5.38 1.17 -10.40
C ARG A 76 -4.24 2.19 -10.42
N LEU A 77 -4.19 3.12 -9.45
CA LEU A 77 -3.12 4.12 -9.35
C LEU A 77 -1.74 3.46 -9.22
N LEU A 78 -1.63 2.41 -8.39
CA LEU A 78 -0.41 1.64 -8.27
C LEU A 78 -0.02 0.95 -9.57
N ASN A 79 -0.97 0.29 -10.23
CA ASN A 79 -0.69 -0.40 -11.51
C ASN A 79 -0.29 0.55 -12.64
N GLU A 80 -0.83 1.78 -12.64
CA GLU A 80 -0.50 2.86 -13.59
C GLU A 80 0.79 3.61 -13.21
N GLY A 81 1.38 3.33 -12.03
CA GLY A 81 2.61 3.95 -11.52
C GLY A 81 2.42 5.38 -11.03
N MET A 82 1.18 5.79 -10.77
CA MET A 82 0.82 7.08 -10.16
C MET A 82 1.10 7.12 -8.66
N THR A 83 1.02 5.98 -7.99
CA THR A 83 1.62 5.72 -6.68
C THR A 83 2.76 4.72 -6.86
N ASP A 84 3.74 4.75 -5.95
CA ASP A 84 4.94 3.92 -6.03
C ASP A 84 4.78 2.60 -5.29
N ALA A 85 3.94 2.60 -4.27
CA ALA A 85 3.65 1.45 -3.41
C ALA A 85 2.26 1.57 -2.79
N ASP A 86 1.78 0.48 -2.16
CA ASP A 86 0.69 0.50 -1.20
C ASP A 86 1.15 -0.14 0.12
N ILE A 87 0.70 0.42 1.24
CA ILE A 87 1.11 -0.03 2.59
C ILE A 87 0.89 -1.54 2.72
N THR A 88 -0.32 -1.99 2.39
CA THR A 88 -0.67 -3.41 2.42
C THR A 88 -1.78 -3.75 1.44
N ARG A 89 -1.67 -4.94 0.86
CA ARG A 89 -2.67 -5.57 -0.01
C ARG A 89 -2.75 -7.06 0.30
N TYR A 90 -3.78 -7.71 -0.25
CA TYR A 90 -3.81 -9.17 -0.26
C TYR A 90 -2.80 -9.71 -1.27
N ASP A 91 -2.21 -10.84 -0.98
CA ASP A 91 -1.19 -11.53 -1.81
C ASP A 91 -1.62 -11.80 -3.26
N VAL A 92 -2.92 -11.92 -3.50
CA VAL A 92 -3.51 -12.16 -4.83
C VAL A 92 -3.45 -10.98 -5.81
N VAL A 93 -3.04 -9.78 -5.36
CA VAL A 93 -3.01 -8.59 -6.24
C VAL A 93 -1.89 -8.61 -7.27
N SER A 94 -0.82 -9.39 -7.04
CA SER A 94 0.27 -9.54 -7.99
C SER A 94 -0.11 -10.58 -9.05
N GLN A 95 -0.28 -10.13 -10.29
CA GLN A 95 -0.63 -10.97 -11.43
C GLN A 95 0.41 -10.81 -12.53
N PRO A 96 0.62 -11.82 -13.39
CA PRO A 96 1.67 -11.77 -14.42
C PRO A 96 1.54 -10.60 -15.41
N ASP A 97 0.33 -10.11 -15.62
CA ASP A 97 -0.01 -9.07 -16.59
C ASP A 97 -0.16 -7.66 -15.99
N ASN A 98 0.02 -7.51 -14.65
CA ASN A 98 0.02 -6.19 -14.02
C ASN A 98 1.43 -5.71 -13.62
N ASN A 99 1.52 -4.45 -13.19
CA ASN A 99 2.77 -3.83 -12.77
C ASN A 99 2.97 -3.83 -11.24
N ILE A 100 2.31 -4.74 -10.53
CA ILE A 100 2.34 -4.82 -9.07
C ILE A 100 3.22 -5.99 -8.65
N VAL A 101 4.16 -5.72 -7.74
CA VAL A 101 5.11 -6.72 -7.23
C VAL A 101 5.02 -6.77 -5.71
N ILE A 102 4.95 -8.00 -5.18
CA ILE A 102 4.96 -8.25 -3.73
C ILE A 102 6.38 -8.10 -3.19
N VAL A 103 6.50 -7.44 -2.04
CA VAL A 103 7.74 -7.37 -1.25
C VAL A 103 7.61 -8.31 -0.06
N PRO A 104 8.33 -9.43 -0.01
CA PRO A 104 8.32 -10.33 1.14
C PRO A 104 9.05 -9.70 2.35
N PRO A 105 8.83 -10.23 3.57
CA PRO A 105 7.85 -11.24 3.92
C PRO A 105 6.43 -10.70 3.99
N ALA A 106 5.43 -11.58 4.12
CA ALA A 106 4.08 -11.16 4.48
C ALA A 106 4.10 -10.36 5.79
N LEU A 107 3.31 -9.29 5.84
CA LEU A 107 3.19 -8.42 7.01
C LEU A 107 2.40 -9.11 8.12
N SER A 108 1.36 -9.83 7.75
CA SER A 108 0.55 -10.68 8.62
C SER A 108 -0.28 -11.68 7.82
N HIS A 109 -0.91 -12.60 8.55
CA HIS A 109 -1.97 -13.45 8.04
C HIS A 109 -3.31 -12.89 8.49
N GLY A 110 -4.30 -12.97 7.65
CA GLY A 110 -5.65 -12.49 7.92
C GLY A 110 -6.70 -13.46 7.41
N THR A 111 -7.92 -13.24 7.85
CA THR A 111 -9.09 -13.98 7.42
C THR A 111 -10.18 -13.00 6.98
N SER A 112 -10.80 -13.25 5.86
CA SER A 112 -12.05 -12.56 5.50
C SER A 112 -13.21 -13.29 6.14
N PHE A 113 -14.04 -12.56 6.89
CA PHE A 113 -15.21 -13.09 7.57
C PHE A 113 -16.49 -12.63 6.88
N LEU A 114 -17.47 -13.52 6.78
CA LEU A 114 -18.85 -13.13 6.60
C LEU A 114 -19.40 -12.73 7.96
N LEU A 115 -19.83 -11.48 8.08
CA LEU A 115 -20.49 -10.92 9.25
C LEU A 115 -21.99 -10.89 9.00
N CYS A 116 -22.76 -11.28 10.00
CA CYS A 116 -24.21 -11.37 9.95
C CYS A 116 -24.80 -10.58 11.09
N ILE A 117 -25.83 -9.75 10.80
CA ILE A 117 -26.57 -9.07 11.87
C ILE A 117 -27.26 -10.12 12.76
N ARG A 118 -27.35 -9.82 14.05
CA ARG A 118 -28.00 -10.73 15.02
C ARG A 118 -29.39 -11.15 14.56
N GLY A 119 -29.63 -12.47 14.50
CA GLY A 119 -30.89 -13.08 14.10
C GLY A 119 -31.04 -13.33 12.61
N ALA A 120 -30.09 -12.92 11.78
CA ALA A 120 -30.01 -13.39 10.40
C ALA A 120 -29.37 -14.79 10.35
N GLU A 121 -29.72 -15.59 9.34
CA GLU A 121 -29.02 -16.85 9.07
C GLU A 121 -27.55 -16.55 8.74
N CYS A 122 -26.61 -17.16 9.45
CA CYS A 122 -25.18 -16.96 9.22
C CYS A 122 -24.53 -18.25 8.72
N SER A 123 -24.43 -18.40 7.40
CA SER A 123 -23.83 -19.56 6.75
C SER A 123 -23.07 -19.18 5.48
N LYS A 124 -22.08 -20.00 5.10
CA LYS A 124 -21.32 -19.77 3.85
C LYS A 124 -22.19 -19.76 2.60
N SER A 125 -23.38 -20.38 2.64
CA SER A 125 -24.31 -20.40 1.51
C SER A 125 -24.86 -19.00 1.14
N ILE A 126 -24.80 -18.04 2.07
CA ILE A 126 -25.29 -16.66 1.87
C ILE A 126 -24.59 -15.99 0.68
N ILE A 127 -23.29 -16.23 0.49
CA ILE A 127 -22.54 -15.63 -0.63
C ILE A 127 -22.99 -16.16 -2.01
N GLN A 128 -23.71 -17.28 -2.04
CA GLN A 128 -24.21 -17.92 -3.27
C GLN A 128 -25.65 -17.52 -3.61
N GLN A 129 -26.33 -16.80 -2.72
CA GLN A 129 -27.74 -16.47 -2.86
C GLN A 129 -27.91 -15.12 -3.58
N PRO A 130 -28.52 -15.09 -4.78
CA PRO A 130 -28.61 -13.88 -5.60
C PRO A 130 -29.58 -12.82 -5.04
N ASP A 131 -30.44 -13.20 -4.08
CA ASP A 131 -31.35 -12.29 -3.40
C ASP A 131 -30.70 -11.58 -2.19
N LYS A 132 -29.50 -11.98 -1.78
CA LYS A 132 -28.78 -11.37 -0.67
C LYS A 132 -27.94 -10.19 -1.12
N ALA A 133 -27.94 -9.14 -0.27
CA ALA A 133 -27.09 -7.96 -0.42
C ALA A 133 -25.97 -8.01 0.62
N ILE A 134 -24.73 -7.88 0.18
CA ILE A 134 -23.54 -7.97 1.05
C ILE A 134 -22.69 -6.69 0.88
N ALA A 135 -22.43 -6.02 2.01
CA ALA A 135 -21.52 -4.88 2.04
C ALA A 135 -20.06 -5.36 2.17
N VAL A 136 -19.15 -4.76 1.40
CA VAL A 136 -17.72 -5.12 1.41
C VAL A 136 -16.84 -3.88 1.35
N THR A 137 -15.59 -4.01 1.77
CA THR A 137 -14.59 -2.94 1.57
C THR A 137 -13.75 -3.15 0.31
N THR A 138 -13.80 -4.32 -0.30
CA THR A 138 -13.13 -4.60 -1.57
C THR A 138 -13.82 -5.76 -2.31
N ARG A 139 -14.22 -5.50 -3.54
CA ARG A 139 -14.76 -6.50 -4.45
C ARG A 139 -13.66 -7.34 -5.09
N PHE A 140 -12.49 -6.75 -5.29
CA PHE A 140 -11.38 -7.39 -5.99
C PHE A 140 -11.00 -8.75 -5.38
N PHE A 141 -10.94 -8.81 -4.04
CA PHE A 141 -10.61 -10.04 -3.32
C PHE A 141 -11.54 -11.21 -3.68
N PHE A 142 -12.85 -10.95 -3.77
CA PHE A 142 -13.84 -12.00 -4.09
C PHE A 142 -13.74 -12.47 -5.53
N ASN A 143 -13.49 -11.56 -6.46
CA ASN A 143 -13.35 -11.89 -7.88
C ASN A 143 -12.15 -12.82 -8.13
N MET A 144 -11.13 -12.76 -7.28
CA MET A 144 -9.92 -13.56 -7.42
C MET A 144 -10.00 -14.93 -6.73
N HIS A 145 -10.73 -15.02 -5.61
CA HIS A 145 -10.83 -16.26 -4.82
C HIS A 145 -12.11 -17.07 -5.10
N ALA A 146 -13.18 -16.41 -5.53
CA ALA A 146 -14.42 -17.11 -5.87
C ALA A 146 -14.28 -17.80 -7.24
N LYS A 147 -14.54 -19.10 -7.27
CA LYS A 147 -14.74 -19.79 -8.54
C LYS A 147 -16.02 -19.26 -9.22
N PRO A 148 -16.11 -19.33 -10.56
CA PRO A 148 -17.35 -18.98 -11.26
C PRO A 148 -18.56 -19.67 -10.64
N GLY A 149 -19.54 -18.89 -10.16
CA GLY A 149 -20.75 -19.39 -9.50
C GLY A 149 -20.66 -19.54 -7.97
N GLU A 150 -19.52 -19.31 -7.34
CA GLU A 150 -19.41 -19.32 -5.87
C GLU A 150 -19.88 -18.02 -5.24
N LEU A 151 -19.85 -16.90 -5.96
CA LEU A 151 -20.32 -15.60 -5.50
C LEU A 151 -21.47 -15.13 -6.40
N ASN A 152 -22.70 -15.31 -5.96
CA ASN A 152 -23.91 -14.88 -6.67
C ASN A 152 -24.67 -13.77 -5.94
N ALA A 153 -24.32 -13.47 -4.68
CA ALA A 153 -24.93 -12.39 -3.92
C ALA A 153 -24.64 -11.01 -4.56
N ASN A 154 -25.53 -10.05 -4.31
CA ASN A 154 -25.34 -8.66 -4.75
C ASN A 154 -24.30 -7.97 -3.87
N ILE A 155 -23.15 -7.64 -4.42
CA ILE A 155 -22.03 -7.01 -3.70
C ILE A 155 -22.09 -5.49 -3.83
N PHE A 156 -22.07 -4.82 -2.69
CA PHE A 156 -22.01 -3.35 -2.55
C PHE A 156 -20.68 -2.95 -1.91
N GLU A 157 -19.84 -2.23 -2.66
CA GLU A 157 -18.51 -1.84 -2.23
C GLU A 157 -18.51 -0.45 -1.60
N PHE A 158 -17.77 -0.32 -0.51
CA PHE A 158 -17.55 0.91 0.25
C PHE A 158 -16.06 1.07 0.54
N ASP A 159 -15.59 2.31 0.65
CA ASP A 159 -14.16 2.60 0.84
C ASP A 159 -13.69 2.57 2.30
N ASP A 160 -14.59 2.41 3.27
CA ASP A 160 -14.29 2.57 4.69
C ASP A 160 -14.81 1.40 5.53
N PHE A 161 -13.91 0.80 6.31
CA PHE A 161 -14.20 -0.33 7.20
C PHE A 161 -15.28 0.00 8.24
N HIS A 162 -15.15 1.14 8.95
CA HIS A 162 -16.12 1.52 9.98
C HIS A 162 -17.48 1.86 9.37
N HIS A 163 -17.49 2.40 8.15
CA HIS A 163 -18.74 2.65 7.46
C HIS A 163 -19.51 1.35 7.22
N VAL A 164 -18.83 0.28 6.77
CA VAL A 164 -19.47 -1.02 6.56
C VAL A 164 -20.01 -1.61 7.87
N ILE A 165 -19.24 -1.56 8.96
CA ILE A 165 -19.71 -1.97 10.29
C ILE A 165 -20.96 -1.19 10.71
N ASN A 166 -20.97 0.13 10.52
CA ASN A 166 -22.12 0.95 10.85
C ASN A 166 -23.37 0.64 10.00
N LEU A 167 -23.19 0.31 8.72
CA LEU A 167 -24.30 -0.12 7.86
C LEU A 167 -24.92 -1.42 8.36
N LEU A 168 -24.10 -2.39 8.80
CA LEU A 168 -24.53 -3.63 9.38
C LEU A 168 -25.27 -3.39 10.71
N LEU A 169 -24.67 -2.65 11.67
CA LEU A 169 -25.24 -2.38 12.97
C LEU A 169 -26.57 -1.60 12.93
N ASN A 170 -26.73 -0.74 11.92
CA ASN A 170 -27.97 0.02 11.70
C ASN A 170 -29.02 -0.76 10.87
N GLY A 171 -28.79 -2.03 10.55
CA GLY A 171 -29.70 -2.88 9.80
C GLY A 171 -29.94 -2.42 8.35
N ARG A 172 -28.97 -1.70 7.76
CA ARG A 172 -29.01 -1.32 6.35
C ARG A 172 -28.58 -2.47 5.44
N PHE A 173 -27.75 -3.35 5.99
CA PHE A 173 -27.37 -4.64 5.41
C PHE A 173 -27.48 -5.69 6.48
N ASP A 174 -27.94 -6.89 6.12
CA ASP A 174 -27.95 -8.05 7.00
C ASP A 174 -26.58 -8.74 7.01
N TYR A 175 -25.78 -8.52 5.96
CA TYR A 175 -24.51 -9.19 5.72
C TYR A 175 -23.41 -8.20 5.30
N ALA A 176 -22.21 -8.47 5.80
CA ALA A 176 -21.01 -7.81 5.32
C ALA A 176 -19.87 -8.82 5.19
N ILE A 177 -18.87 -8.53 4.34
CA ILE A 177 -17.63 -9.28 4.33
C ILE A 177 -16.49 -8.30 4.58
N LEU A 178 -15.76 -8.55 5.67
CA LEU A 178 -14.63 -7.73 6.08
C LEU A 178 -13.42 -8.61 6.38
N PRO A 179 -12.22 -8.12 6.04
CA PRO A 179 -10.97 -8.73 6.47
C PRO A 179 -10.67 -8.41 7.92
N SER A 180 -10.03 -9.34 8.61
CA SER A 180 -9.45 -9.13 9.94
C SER A 180 -8.11 -9.86 10.04
N ASP A 181 -7.19 -9.31 10.81
CA ASP A 181 -5.94 -9.96 11.23
C ASP A 181 -6.01 -10.50 12.67
N SER A 182 -7.19 -10.93 13.12
CA SER A 182 -7.54 -11.33 14.48
C SER A 182 -7.66 -10.19 15.51
N SER A 183 -7.06 -9.04 15.26
CA SER A 183 -7.14 -7.90 16.20
C SER A 183 -8.50 -7.22 16.19
N GLU A 184 -9.26 -7.32 15.09
CA GLU A 184 -10.60 -6.75 14.95
C GLU A 184 -11.73 -7.72 15.34
N GLU A 185 -11.46 -9.00 15.55
CA GLU A 185 -12.49 -9.98 15.97
C GLU A 185 -13.18 -9.54 17.26
N ALA A 186 -12.44 -8.90 18.18
CA ALA A 186 -13.01 -8.31 19.38
C ALA A 186 -14.06 -7.22 19.11
N ILE A 187 -13.98 -6.51 17.97
CA ILE A 187 -15.00 -5.53 17.56
C ILE A 187 -16.29 -6.25 17.19
N PHE A 188 -16.20 -7.38 16.51
CA PHE A 188 -17.35 -8.18 16.10
C PHE A 188 -18.06 -8.75 17.34
N ASP A 189 -17.32 -9.34 18.28
CA ASP A 189 -17.84 -9.91 19.52
C ASP A 189 -18.55 -8.85 20.38
N GLN A 190 -17.92 -7.68 20.58
CA GLN A 190 -18.51 -6.60 21.37
C GLN A 190 -19.79 -6.02 20.75
N SER A 191 -19.88 -6.04 19.42
CA SER A 191 -21.03 -5.54 18.67
C SER A 191 -22.18 -6.55 18.62
N GLY A 192 -21.95 -7.80 19.07
CA GLY A 192 -22.93 -8.88 18.99
C GLY A 192 -23.25 -9.30 17.55
N ILE A 193 -22.30 -9.12 16.65
CA ILE A 193 -22.33 -9.59 15.27
C ILE A 193 -21.93 -11.06 15.28
N GLU A 194 -22.69 -11.90 14.58
CA GLU A 194 -22.27 -13.26 14.28
C GLU A 194 -21.32 -13.24 13.09
N TYR A 195 -20.25 -14.04 13.10
CA TYR A 195 -19.31 -14.10 12.00
C TYR A 195 -18.74 -15.49 11.75
N ILE A 196 -18.46 -15.80 10.51
CA ILE A 196 -17.87 -17.06 10.08
C ILE A 196 -16.68 -16.83 9.14
N PRO A 197 -15.60 -17.60 9.25
CA PRO A 197 -14.45 -17.45 8.36
C PRO A 197 -14.79 -17.94 6.94
N LEU A 198 -14.41 -17.15 5.95
CA LEU A 198 -14.58 -17.47 4.53
C LEU A 198 -13.26 -17.92 3.90
N VAL A 199 -12.25 -17.06 3.92
CA VAL A 199 -10.98 -17.25 3.22
C VAL A 199 -9.84 -16.70 4.06
N GLU A 200 -8.77 -17.48 4.18
CA GLU A 200 -7.49 -17.05 4.71
C GLU A 200 -6.66 -16.38 3.59
N HIS A 201 -5.87 -15.37 3.94
CA HIS A 201 -5.01 -14.64 3.02
C HIS A 201 -3.78 -14.08 3.74
N GLU A 202 -2.77 -13.73 2.96
CA GLU A 202 -1.63 -12.96 3.43
C GLU A 202 -1.83 -11.47 3.15
N LEU A 203 -1.43 -10.64 4.10
CA LEU A 203 -1.29 -9.20 3.90
C LEU A 203 0.16 -8.90 3.57
N VAL A 204 0.39 -8.31 2.42
CA VAL A 204 1.71 -8.07 1.87
C VAL A 204 1.92 -6.59 1.54
N HIS A 205 3.15 -6.12 1.67
CA HIS A 205 3.54 -4.84 1.09
C HIS A 205 3.73 -5.01 -0.42
N VAL A 206 3.29 -4.05 -1.20
CA VAL A 206 3.39 -4.10 -2.66
C VAL A 206 3.97 -2.80 -3.21
N ILE A 207 4.75 -2.93 -4.29
CA ILE A 207 5.36 -1.80 -5.00
C ILE A 207 5.03 -1.88 -6.49
N HIS A 208 5.09 -0.74 -7.17
CA HIS A 208 5.06 -0.72 -8.63
C HIS A 208 6.35 -1.35 -9.19
N LYS A 209 6.23 -2.12 -10.26
CA LYS A 209 7.33 -2.86 -10.92
C LYS A 209 8.54 -2.00 -11.28
N LYS A 210 8.36 -0.69 -11.52
CA LYS A 210 9.47 0.25 -11.77
C LYS A 210 10.47 0.30 -10.61
N HIS A 211 10.05 -0.07 -9.40
CA HIS A 211 10.86 -0.08 -8.18
C HIS A 211 11.35 -1.48 -7.77
N SER A 212 11.29 -2.48 -8.66
CA SER A 212 11.70 -3.86 -8.35
C SER A 212 13.15 -3.98 -7.83
N HIS A 213 14.01 -3.00 -8.15
CA HIS A 213 15.37 -2.95 -7.64
C HIS A 213 15.47 -2.73 -6.12
N LEU A 214 14.38 -2.29 -5.46
CA LEU A 214 14.30 -2.09 -4.02
C LEU A 214 13.88 -3.34 -3.24
N ILE A 215 13.41 -4.40 -3.91
CA ILE A 215 12.77 -5.56 -3.26
C ILE A 215 13.65 -6.16 -2.16
N ASP A 216 14.92 -6.44 -2.45
CA ASP A 216 15.80 -7.11 -1.48
C ASP A 216 16.05 -6.24 -0.24
N GLN A 217 16.25 -4.93 -0.43
CA GLN A 217 16.49 -3.99 0.67
C GLN A 217 15.22 -3.79 1.51
N LEU A 218 14.07 -3.61 0.86
CA LEU A 218 12.78 -3.49 1.53
C LEU A 218 12.40 -4.77 2.27
N SER A 219 12.62 -5.95 1.67
CA SER A 219 12.38 -7.24 2.32
C SER A 219 13.17 -7.37 3.62
N ALA A 220 14.46 -7.03 3.59
CA ALA A 220 15.31 -7.07 4.78
C ALA A 220 14.85 -6.06 5.84
N ALA A 221 14.50 -4.83 5.43
CA ALA A 221 14.02 -3.78 6.33
C ALA A 221 12.67 -4.15 6.96
N ILE A 222 11.69 -4.65 6.19
CA ILE A 222 10.39 -5.11 6.69
C ILE A 222 10.58 -6.26 7.68
N ALA A 223 11.39 -7.28 7.34
CA ALA A 223 11.67 -8.39 8.23
C ALA A 223 12.25 -7.94 9.58
N LYS A 224 13.19 -6.98 9.56
CA LYS A 224 13.76 -6.35 10.76
C LYS A 224 12.69 -5.67 11.60
N GLN A 225 11.82 -4.86 10.99
CA GLN A 225 10.76 -4.15 11.72
C GLN A 225 9.75 -5.10 12.34
N LEU A 226 9.36 -6.18 11.63
CA LEU A 226 8.50 -7.23 12.16
C LEU A 226 9.11 -7.97 13.36
N GLN A 227 10.42 -8.23 13.33
CA GLN A 227 11.13 -8.85 14.46
C GLN A 227 11.15 -7.94 15.70
N LEU A 228 11.39 -6.63 15.51
CA LEU A 228 11.38 -5.65 16.59
C LEU A 228 10.00 -5.56 17.27
N LEU A 229 8.92 -5.61 16.50
CA LEU A 229 7.56 -5.61 17.04
C LEU A 229 7.26 -6.87 17.86
N LYS A 230 7.63 -8.06 17.37
CA LYS A 230 7.46 -9.31 18.10
C LYS A 230 8.25 -9.33 19.42
N ALA A 231 9.44 -8.76 19.44
CA ALA A 231 10.25 -8.64 20.65
C ALA A 231 9.56 -7.74 21.68
N ALA A 232 8.98 -6.61 21.25
CA ALA A 232 8.27 -5.67 22.13
C ALA A 232 6.95 -6.23 22.71
N GLU A 233 6.29 -7.17 22.01
CA GLU A 233 5.05 -7.83 22.48
C GLU A 233 5.35 -8.95 23.49
N SER A 234 6.60 -9.41 23.60
CA SER A 234 7.03 -10.49 24.49
C SER A 234 7.56 -10.02 25.85
N GLU A 235 7.72 -8.72 26.04
CA GLU A 235 8.14 -8.06 27.31
C GLU A 235 6.94 -7.58 28.12
#